data_cb105ad0e6250fe726348e5779746ca2
#
_entry.id   cb105ad0e6250fe726348e5779746ca2
#
_cell.length_a   1.000
_cell.length_b   1.000
_cell.length_c   1.000
_cell.angle_alpha   90.00
_cell.angle_beta   90.00
_cell.angle_gamma   90.00
#
_symmetry.space_group_name_H-M   'P 1'
#
loop_
_entity.id
_entity.type
_entity.pdbx_description
1 polymer ?
#
loop_
_entity_poly.entity_id
_entity_poly.type
_entity_poly.pdbx_seq_one_letter_code
_entity_poly.pdbx_strand_id
1 'polypeptide(L)'
;LGILFFSYFWYTNQQQTALVAFKKQQEDSTAKAQAKLVKPQDVVAAKIDSLQRDSIAKIATAGNFAKAALGKDTTVTLENDLISVVLTNKGGQVKSVTLKKYTTQDSAAVKLVQQNQMGYAVNTADNKTAQSSDLYFTPSTLTKAQDGSTSIKFVIASATGTSIIHTYTLRPNSYALDWDIELVGANQLLTAGVLNFTWLSETSQLERTAEYERQMSNICFSEGNEFDYISANNEKTFEKPVQWVSVVQQFFNTTLIAKNNFNSGAVNWSRYTDSSSKLAKTETNLQIKLPQAANSKVALQLFAGPSDFEILKKQAPEMERIVNLGRDMYSFVRPINKYIIMPVFDFFAGFVSNYGWVVLLLTLFIRLVTSPLTYSSYLSGAKMKVLKPELDTIKKKFGDDQQGFAMEQMKLFREAGVNPLGGCIPALLQIPIFFALYSFFNSHIALRGQAFLWSKDLSSYDVIATLPFSIPLGFGDHISLFTITAVLTSFLISIYNMSMTPTQDNPALKYMPYIFPFMLLFIFNRLPSALTWYYTVSNIVTLGLQFVIQNYIINHDKILAQMDEKRKTPKAKSKWQTRFEQMQQSQKKLQDLKDKTPKKK
;
A
#
# COMPACT_ATOMS: atom_id res chain seq x y z
N LEU A 1 -22.13 7.99 -0.21
CA LEU A 1 -20.90 7.19 -0.36
C LEU A 1 -19.90 7.86 -1.30
N GLY A 2 -20.32 8.29 -2.49
CA GLY A 2 -19.45 9.05 -3.41
C GLY A 2 -18.90 10.34 -2.78
N ILE A 3 -19.70 11.05 -1.99
CA ILE A 3 -19.29 12.26 -1.28
C ILE A 3 -18.26 11.93 -0.19
N LEU A 4 -18.42 10.84 0.56
CA LEU A 4 -17.45 10.41 1.58
C LEU A 4 -16.11 9.98 0.95
N PHE A 5 -16.16 9.30 -0.19
CA PHE A 5 -14.97 8.90 -0.94
C PHE A 5 -14.25 10.12 -1.53
N PHE A 6 -15.00 11.07 -2.09
CA PHE A 6 -14.47 12.32 -2.62
C PHE A 6 -13.91 13.22 -1.51
N SER A 7 -14.59 13.32 -0.37
CA SER A 7 -14.12 14.10 0.78
C SER A 7 -12.85 13.53 1.37
N TYR A 8 -12.70 12.20 1.42
CA TYR A 8 -11.48 11.54 1.88
C TYR A 8 -10.31 11.79 0.92
N PHE A 9 -10.53 11.61 -0.40
CA PHE A 9 -9.50 11.86 -1.41
C PHE A 9 -9.12 13.35 -1.49
N TRP A 10 -10.09 14.26 -1.36
CA TRP A 10 -9.85 15.71 -1.32
C TRP A 10 -9.09 16.12 -0.06
N TYR A 11 -9.45 15.58 1.09
CA TYR A 11 -8.78 15.85 2.37
C TYR A 11 -7.33 15.37 2.38
N THR A 12 -7.05 14.18 1.89
CA THR A 12 -5.69 13.65 1.78
C THR A 12 -4.84 14.44 0.79
N ASN A 13 -5.41 14.89 -0.32
CA ASN A 13 -4.72 15.70 -1.32
C ASN A 13 -4.43 17.13 -0.80
N GLN A 14 -5.34 17.72 -0.03
CA GLN A 14 -5.16 19.05 0.54
C GLN A 14 -4.08 19.11 1.64
N GLN A 15 -3.98 18.08 2.47
CA GLN A 15 -2.89 17.98 3.46
C GLN A 15 -1.52 17.86 2.78
N GLN A 16 -1.40 17.13 1.68
CA GLN A 16 -0.15 17.03 0.93
C GLN A 16 0.26 18.36 0.29
N THR A 17 -0.69 19.09 -0.30
CA THR A 17 -0.41 20.37 -0.97
C THR A 17 0.04 21.46 0.02
N ALA A 18 -0.56 21.52 1.20
CA ALA A 18 -0.19 22.48 2.24
C ALA A 18 1.22 22.21 2.83
N LEU A 19 1.59 20.94 3.01
CA LEU A 19 2.92 20.52 3.48
C LEU A 19 4.03 20.84 2.46
N VAL A 20 3.74 20.66 1.16
CA VAL A 20 4.67 20.99 0.07
C VAL A 20 4.93 22.50 -0.01
N ALA A 21 3.88 23.33 0.11
CA ALA A 21 4.03 24.79 0.07
C ALA A 21 4.85 25.33 1.24
N PHE A 22 4.66 24.79 2.45
CA PHE A 22 5.40 25.22 3.65
C PHE A 22 6.89 24.86 3.57
N LYS A 23 7.23 23.64 3.08
CA LYS A 23 8.64 23.22 2.91
C LYS A 23 9.37 24.00 1.82
N LYS A 24 8.72 24.29 0.70
CA LYS A 24 9.31 25.07 -0.40
C LYS A 24 9.70 26.48 0.05
N GLN A 25 8.92 27.08 0.92
CA GLN A 25 9.22 28.40 1.50
C GLN A 25 10.42 28.38 2.46
N GLN A 26 10.65 27.25 3.14
CA GLN A 26 11.77 27.06 4.05
C GLN A 26 13.08 26.76 3.30
N GLU A 27 13.03 26.00 2.19
CA GLU A 27 14.18 25.69 1.33
C GLU A 27 14.67 26.91 0.54
N ASP A 28 13.75 27.73 -0.01
CA ASP A 28 14.10 28.97 -0.71
C ASP A 28 14.78 30.01 0.21
N SER A 29 14.45 30.02 1.50
CA SER A 29 15.09 30.92 2.47
C SER A 29 16.51 30.48 2.86
N THR A 30 16.75 29.15 2.94
CA THR A 30 18.07 28.58 3.25
C THR A 30 19.03 28.63 2.06
N ALA A 31 18.53 28.39 0.84
CA ALA A 31 19.32 28.47 -0.39
C ALA A 31 19.83 29.91 -0.67
N LYS A 32 19.02 30.94 -0.39
CA LYS A 32 19.40 32.34 -0.54
C LYS A 32 20.44 32.81 0.49
N ALA A 33 20.51 32.17 1.66
CA ALA A 33 21.51 32.45 2.68
C ALA A 33 22.88 31.85 2.35
N GLN A 34 22.94 30.67 1.70
CA GLN A 34 24.18 29.98 1.33
C GLN A 34 24.86 30.51 0.05
N ALA A 35 24.13 31.16 -0.85
CA ALA A 35 24.66 31.64 -2.12
C ALA A 35 25.54 32.91 -2.01
N LYS A 36 25.73 33.49 -0.83
CA LYS A 36 26.43 34.77 -0.65
C LYS A 36 27.90 34.70 -0.24
N LEU A 37 28.51 33.52 -0.09
CA LEU A 37 29.92 33.37 0.35
C LEU A 37 30.61 32.25 -0.45
N VAL A 38 31.41 32.58 -1.46
CA VAL A 38 32.73 31.97 -1.76
C VAL A 38 33.32 32.53 -3.06
N LYS A 39 34.57 33.00 -3.01
CA LYS A 39 35.40 33.36 -4.17
C LYS A 39 36.23 32.13 -4.62
N PRO A 40 36.52 31.97 -5.93
CA PRO A 40 37.02 30.69 -6.49
C PRO A 40 38.52 30.38 -6.38
N GLN A 41 39.35 31.22 -5.84
CA GLN A 41 40.82 31.05 -5.95
C GLN A 41 41.50 30.30 -4.80
N ASP A 42 40.83 30.06 -3.66
CA ASP A 42 41.43 29.32 -2.52
C ASP A 42 41.03 27.84 -2.43
N VAL A 43 40.34 27.31 -3.44
CA VAL A 43 39.62 26.01 -3.32
C VAL A 43 40.55 24.80 -3.38
N VAL A 44 41.69 24.86 -4.08
CA VAL A 44 42.57 23.69 -4.25
C VAL A 44 43.50 23.48 -3.07
N ALA A 45 44.14 24.55 -2.57
CA ALA A 45 45.01 24.46 -1.38
C ALA A 45 44.17 24.14 -0.13
N ALA A 46 43.00 24.78 0.03
CA ALA A 46 42.06 24.50 1.10
C ALA A 46 41.52 23.07 1.05
N LYS A 47 41.35 22.49 -0.15
CA LYS A 47 40.86 21.11 -0.33
C LYS A 47 41.90 20.05 0.03
N ILE A 48 43.20 20.31 -0.24
CA ILE A 48 44.30 19.43 0.18
C ILE A 48 44.49 19.47 1.70
N ASP A 49 44.43 20.65 2.29
CA ASP A 49 44.52 20.82 3.74
C ASP A 49 43.31 20.24 4.49
N SER A 50 42.11 20.36 3.94
CA SER A 50 40.90 19.71 4.47
C SER A 50 40.98 18.19 4.40
N LEU A 51 41.45 17.60 3.28
CA LEU A 51 41.63 16.15 3.14
C LEU A 51 42.68 15.58 4.09
N GLN A 52 43.79 16.34 4.36
CA GLN A 52 44.77 15.93 5.33
C GLN A 52 44.23 16.01 6.77
N ARG A 53 43.50 17.08 7.12
CA ARG A 53 42.84 17.21 8.42
C ARG A 53 41.79 16.14 8.64
N ASP A 54 40.97 15.83 7.64
CA ASP A 54 39.99 14.72 7.69
C ASP A 54 40.66 13.37 7.90
N SER A 55 41.79 13.12 7.24
CA SER A 55 42.56 11.87 7.40
C SER A 55 43.14 11.74 8.80
N ILE A 56 43.73 12.83 9.34
CA ILE A 56 44.26 12.86 10.70
C ILE A 56 43.15 12.67 11.73
N ALA A 57 42.00 13.31 11.54
CA ALA A 57 40.84 13.16 12.41
C ALA A 57 40.29 11.72 12.41
N LYS A 58 40.19 11.06 11.24
CA LYS A 58 39.78 9.66 11.11
C LYS A 58 40.73 8.71 11.83
N ILE A 59 42.04 8.87 11.64
CA ILE A 59 43.07 8.08 12.35
C ILE A 59 42.95 8.28 13.87
N ALA A 60 42.79 9.53 14.30
CA ALA A 60 42.67 9.87 15.72
C ALA A 60 41.40 9.29 16.37
N THR A 61 40.28 9.25 15.64
CA THR A 61 39.02 8.65 16.08
C THR A 61 39.07 7.14 16.07
N ALA A 62 39.76 6.54 15.11
CA ALA A 62 39.91 5.08 14.99
C ALA A 62 40.79 4.48 16.12
N GLY A 63 41.63 5.28 16.80
CA GLY A 63 42.41 4.85 17.97
C GLY A 63 43.15 3.53 17.74
N ASN A 64 42.82 2.49 18.49
CA ASN A 64 43.45 1.14 18.37
C ASN A 64 43.24 0.49 16.99
N PHE A 65 42.28 0.96 16.20
CA PHE A 65 42.03 0.56 14.82
C PHE A 65 42.61 1.54 13.77
N ALA A 66 43.58 2.35 14.10
CA ALA A 66 44.17 3.36 13.22
C ALA A 66 44.61 2.83 11.85
N LYS A 67 45.09 1.57 11.79
CA LYS A 67 45.44 0.89 10.52
C LYS A 67 44.23 0.67 9.60
N ALA A 68 43.02 0.58 10.15
CA ALA A 68 41.79 0.42 9.40
C ALA A 68 41.06 1.76 9.11
N ALA A 69 41.59 2.90 9.58
CA ALA A 69 41.00 4.21 9.35
C ALA A 69 41.12 4.71 7.92
N LEU A 70 42.17 4.29 7.23
CA LEU A 70 42.43 4.65 5.83
C LEU A 70 42.60 3.41 5.00
N GLY A 71 41.97 3.38 3.81
CA GLY A 71 42.04 2.25 2.90
C GLY A 71 41.47 2.61 1.53
N LYS A 72 41.61 1.68 0.60
CA LYS A 72 40.98 1.76 -0.71
C LYS A 72 39.68 0.96 -0.68
N ASP A 73 38.58 1.54 -1.15
CA ASP A 73 37.30 0.83 -1.30
C ASP A 73 37.47 -0.30 -2.33
N THR A 74 37.24 -1.53 -1.89
CA THR A 74 37.24 -2.74 -2.72
C THR A 74 35.94 -3.48 -2.49
N THR A 75 35.48 -4.20 -3.52
CA THR A 75 34.21 -4.91 -3.47
C THR A 75 34.38 -6.39 -3.78
N VAL A 76 33.54 -7.20 -3.16
CA VAL A 76 33.41 -8.64 -3.42
C VAL A 76 31.95 -8.95 -3.68
N THR A 77 31.67 -9.87 -4.61
CA THR A 77 30.31 -10.23 -4.98
C THR A 77 29.99 -11.67 -4.54
N LEU A 78 28.87 -11.83 -3.85
CA LEU A 78 28.22 -13.12 -3.58
C LEU A 78 27.01 -13.27 -4.49
N GLU A 79 26.83 -14.44 -5.07
CA GLU A 79 25.72 -14.69 -6.00
C GLU A 79 25.05 -16.03 -5.74
N ASN A 80 23.73 -16.05 -5.95
CA ASN A 80 22.92 -17.25 -6.13
C ASN A 80 21.99 -17.09 -7.35
N ASP A 81 21.01 -17.97 -7.51
CA ASP A 81 20.07 -17.92 -8.66
C ASP A 81 19.10 -16.74 -8.61
N LEU A 82 18.91 -16.11 -7.46
CA LEU A 82 17.92 -15.05 -7.25
C LEU A 82 18.53 -13.66 -7.16
N ILE A 83 19.70 -13.53 -6.50
CA ILE A 83 20.32 -12.25 -6.19
C ILE A 83 21.82 -12.24 -6.42
N SER A 84 22.36 -11.05 -6.69
CA SER A 84 23.78 -10.73 -6.68
C SER A 84 24.01 -9.65 -5.63
N VAL A 85 24.79 -9.96 -4.61
CA VAL A 85 25.09 -9.09 -3.46
C VAL A 85 26.51 -8.57 -3.58
N VAL A 86 26.67 -7.26 -3.69
CA VAL A 86 27.98 -6.59 -3.68
C VAL A 86 28.27 -6.14 -2.26
N LEU A 87 29.35 -6.63 -1.70
CA LEU A 87 29.88 -6.26 -0.40
C LEU A 87 31.05 -5.30 -0.58
N THR A 88 31.21 -4.31 0.30
CA THR A 88 32.38 -3.41 0.34
C THR A 88 33.20 -3.67 1.58
N ASN A 89 34.53 -3.55 1.44
CA ASN A 89 35.44 -3.61 2.59
C ASN A 89 35.34 -2.37 3.48
N LYS A 90 34.85 -1.25 2.98
CA LYS A 90 34.53 -0.07 3.82
C LYS A 90 33.28 -0.37 4.64
N GLY A 91 33.47 -0.49 5.95
CA GLY A 91 32.43 -0.92 6.89
C GLY A 91 32.22 -2.45 6.90
N GLY A 92 32.83 -3.21 5.97
CA GLY A 92 32.53 -4.64 5.82
C GLY A 92 31.04 -4.89 5.63
N GLN A 93 30.36 -4.12 4.79
CA GLN A 93 28.89 -4.05 4.69
C GLN A 93 28.38 -4.32 3.28
N VAL A 94 27.05 -4.48 3.16
CA VAL A 94 26.38 -4.63 1.85
C VAL A 94 26.32 -3.27 1.16
N LYS A 95 26.83 -3.20 -0.08
CA LYS A 95 26.82 -2.00 -0.93
C LYS A 95 25.61 -1.96 -1.87
N SER A 96 25.21 -3.10 -2.42
CA SER A 96 24.02 -3.22 -3.25
C SER A 96 23.56 -4.66 -3.39
N VAL A 97 22.27 -4.84 -3.64
CA VAL A 97 21.65 -6.15 -3.96
C VAL A 97 20.92 -6.01 -5.29
N THR A 98 21.28 -6.83 -6.29
CA THR A 98 20.61 -6.88 -7.58
C THR A 98 19.71 -8.11 -7.63
N LEU A 99 18.43 -7.92 -7.97
CA LEU A 99 17.46 -9.00 -8.15
C LEU A 99 17.53 -9.53 -9.59
N LYS A 100 17.89 -10.80 -9.80
CA LYS A 100 18.12 -11.38 -11.13
C LYS A 100 16.83 -11.63 -11.92
N LYS A 101 15.68 -11.81 -11.22
CA LYS A 101 14.38 -12.12 -11.83
C LYS A 101 13.48 -10.90 -12.05
N TYR A 102 13.91 -9.70 -11.65
CA TYR A 102 13.08 -8.50 -11.71
C TYR A 102 13.79 -7.37 -12.43
N THR A 103 13.07 -6.70 -13.31
CA THR A 103 13.54 -5.52 -14.04
C THR A 103 12.72 -4.30 -13.71
N THR A 104 13.31 -3.11 -13.83
CA THR A 104 12.60 -1.84 -13.84
C THR A 104 11.87 -1.66 -15.17
N GLN A 105 11.09 -0.61 -15.30
CA GLN A 105 10.40 -0.31 -16.58
C GLN A 105 11.37 -0.03 -17.75
N ASP A 106 12.56 0.47 -17.45
CA ASP A 106 13.62 0.68 -18.44
C ASP A 106 14.43 -0.59 -18.74
N SER A 107 13.90 -1.76 -18.36
CA SER A 107 14.54 -3.08 -18.53
C SER A 107 15.88 -3.25 -17.81
N ALA A 108 16.23 -2.34 -16.89
CA ALA A 108 17.40 -2.51 -16.02
C ALA A 108 17.07 -3.47 -14.87
N ALA A 109 18.04 -4.25 -14.39
CA ALA A 109 17.82 -5.11 -13.24
C ALA A 109 17.47 -4.28 -11.99
N VAL A 110 16.50 -4.73 -11.21
CA VAL A 110 16.13 -4.08 -9.94
C VAL A 110 17.29 -4.16 -8.96
N LYS A 111 17.71 -3.01 -8.44
CA LYS A 111 18.77 -2.88 -7.45
C LYS A 111 18.23 -2.28 -6.16
N LEU A 112 18.41 -2.98 -5.08
CA LEU A 112 18.09 -2.56 -3.73
C LEU A 112 19.38 -2.21 -2.96
N VAL A 113 19.25 -1.53 -1.83
CA VAL A 113 20.38 -1.26 -0.91
C VAL A 113 21.49 -0.34 -1.50
N GLN A 114 21.23 0.38 -2.60
CA GLN A 114 22.26 1.15 -3.30
C GLN A 114 22.82 2.33 -2.50
N GLN A 115 22.01 2.97 -1.69
CA GLN A 115 22.35 4.15 -0.90
C GLN A 115 22.13 3.88 0.58
N ASN A 116 22.62 2.73 1.04
CA ASN A 116 22.53 2.31 2.43
C ASN A 116 23.89 2.39 3.09
N GLN A 117 23.86 2.74 4.37
CA GLN A 117 25.01 2.65 5.27
C GLN A 117 24.55 1.92 6.52
N MET A 118 25.20 0.82 6.84
CA MET A 118 24.94 0.00 8.02
C MET A 118 26.20 -0.07 8.86
N GLY A 119 26.07 0.16 10.14
CA GLY A 119 27.22 0.10 11.03
C GLY A 119 26.79 0.21 12.48
N TYR A 120 27.76 0.17 13.36
CA TYR A 120 27.58 0.30 14.80
C TYR A 120 28.80 0.98 15.42
N ALA A 121 28.57 1.63 16.57
CA ALA A 121 29.62 2.30 17.30
C ALA A 121 30.45 1.29 18.10
N VAL A 122 31.78 1.44 18.06
CA VAL A 122 32.74 0.67 18.85
C VAL A 122 33.71 1.57 19.56
N ASN A 123 34.09 1.21 20.78
CA ASN A 123 35.16 1.89 21.53
C ASN A 123 36.49 1.60 20.84
N THR A 124 37.29 2.62 20.59
CA THR A 124 38.57 2.52 19.88
C THR A 124 39.76 2.85 20.75
N ALA A 125 39.55 3.64 21.80
CA ALA A 125 40.50 3.98 22.86
C ALA A 125 39.73 4.58 24.05
N ASP A 126 40.40 4.97 25.12
CA ASP A 126 39.79 5.65 26.26
C ASP A 126 39.00 6.88 25.79
N ASN A 127 37.68 6.89 26.06
CA ASN A 127 36.75 7.95 25.67
C ASN A 127 36.65 8.24 24.17
N LYS A 128 37.03 7.30 23.28
CA LYS A 128 36.89 7.44 21.83
C LYS A 128 36.05 6.30 21.25
N THR A 129 35.20 6.67 20.31
CA THR A 129 34.34 5.72 19.56
C THR A 129 34.49 5.97 18.06
N ALA A 130 34.42 4.93 17.26
CA ALA A 130 34.30 5.01 15.81
C ALA A 130 33.09 4.23 15.32
N GLN A 131 32.55 4.63 14.20
CA GLN A 131 31.52 3.83 13.47
C GLN A 131 32.24 2.75 12.68
N SER A 132 31.76 1.52 12.80
CA SER A 132 32.29 0.39 12.00
C SER A 132 32.20 0.65 10.51
N SER A 133 31.20 1.40 10.04
CA SER A 133 31.01 1.82 8.65
C SER A 133 32.12 2.71 8.09
N ASP A 134 32.92 3.33 8.95
CA ASP A 134 34.03 4.20 8.54
C ASP A 134 35.38 3.46 8.48
N LEU A 135 35.43 2.21 8.98
CA LEU A 135 36.64 1.41 9.05
C LEU A 135 36.77 0.48 7.83
N TYR A 136 38.00 0.23 7.38
CA TYR A 136 38.29 -0.66 6.26
C TYR A 136 38.64 -2.06 6.76
N PHE A 137 37.80 -3.01 6.44
CA PHE A 137 37.94 -4.42 6.77
C PHE A 137 38.78 -5.13 5.71
N THR A 138 39.47 -6.19 6.10
CA THR A 138 40.20 -7.09 5.19
C THR A 138 39.28 -8.26 4.82
N PRO A 139 38.92 -8.44 3.54
CA PRO A 139 38.11 -9.57 3.11
C PRO A 139 38.94 -10.86 3.08
N SER A 140 38.35 -11.99 3.48
CA SER A 140 38.89 -13.32 3.22
C SER A 140 38.64 -13.78 1.78
N THR A 141 39.16 -14.96 1.43
CA THR A 141 38.71 -15.67 0.23
C THR A 141 37.27 -16.17 0.37
N LEU A 142 36.56 -16.25 -0.74
CA LEU A 142 35.22 -16.84 -0.81
C LEU A 142 35.31 -18.34 -0.48
N THR A 143 34.40 -18.82 0.35
CA THR A 143 34.26 -20.23 0.72
C THR A 143 32.92 -20.75 0.25
N LYS A 144 32.91 -21.87 -0.46
CA LYS A 144 31.68 -22.55 -0.89
C LYS A 144 31.51 -23.83 -0.07
N ALA A 145 30.37 -23.97 0.60
CA ALA A 145 30.04 -25.15 1.39
C ALA A 145 29.36 -26.23 0.54
N GLN A 146 29.24 -27.45 1.10
CA GLN A 146 28.65 -28.59 0.39
C GLN A 146 27.15 -28.42 0.11
N ASP A 147 26.45 -27.63 0.92
CA ASP A 147 25.03 -27.26 0.71
C ASP A 147 24.83 -26.21 -0.39
N GLY A 148 25.92 -25.79 -1.04
CA GLY A 148 25.93 -24.77 -2.09
C GLY A 148 25.92 -23.32 -1.56
N SER A 149 25.93 -23.10 -0.25
CA SER A 149 26.03 -21.77 0.33
C SER A 149 27.43 -21.19 0.09
N THR A 150 27.48 -19.87 -0.14
CA THR A 150 28.73 -19.14 -0.33
C THR A 150 28.92 -18.17 0.82
N SER A 151 30.11 -18.16 1.43
CA SER A 151 30.41 -17.27 2.55
C SER A 151 31.72 -16.52 2.38
N ILE A 152 31.81 -15.36 3.04
CA ILE A 152 33.00 -14.50 3.12
C ILE A 152 33.11 -13.87 4.50
N LYS A 153 34.34 -13.67 4.97
CA LYS A 153 34.63 -12.95 6.20
C LYS A 153 35.30 -11.61 5.87
N PHE A 154 34.93 -10.60 6.65
CA PHE A 154 35.58 -9.30 6.70
C PHE A 154 36.11 -9.10 8.10
N VAL A 155 37.40 -8.86 8.24
CA VAL A 155 38.09 -8.84 9.54
C VAL A 155 38.81 -7.51 9.74
N ILE A 156 38.68 -6.90 10.90
CA ILE A 156 39.60 -5.90 11.42
C ILE A 156 40.13 -6.33 12.79
N ALA A 157 41.40 -6.11 13.00
CA ALA A 157 42.07 -6.37 14.29
C ALA A 157 42.69 -5.08 14.80
N SER A 158 42.58 -4.85 16.11
CA SER A 158 43.22 -3.73 16.77
C SER A 158 44.68 -4.06 17.18
N ALA A 159 45.42 -3.05 17.52
CA ALA A 159 46.77 -3.22 18.09
C ALA A 159 46.75 -3.88 19.48
N THR A 160 45.61 -3.86 20.18
CA THR A 160 45.45 -4.37 21.56
C THR A 160 44.90 -5.80 21.61
N GLY A 161 44.75 -6.47 20.47
CA GLY A 161 44.24 -7.87 20.39
C GLY A 161 42.73 -8.01 20.31
N THR A 162 41.96 -6.92 20.31
CA THR A 162 40.54 -6.97 20.00
C THR A 162 40.31 -7.11 18.48
N SER A 163 39.23 -7.79 18.06
CA SER A 163 38.91 -7.88 16.63
C SER A 163 37.40 -7.91 16.39
N ILE A 164 37.03 -7.49 15.17
CA ILE A 164 35.66 -7.50 14.67
C ILE A 164 35.65 -8.34 13.40
N ILE A 165 34.75 -9.30 13.34
CA ILE A 165 34.63 -10.22 12.22
C ILE A 165 33.18 -10.20 11.75
N HIS A 166 32.93 -9.77 10.49
CA HIS A 166 31.67 -9.93 9.81
C HIS A 166 31.73 -11.19 8.95
N THR A 167 30.82 -12.11 9.14
CA THR A 167 30.64 -13.29 8.28
C THR A 167 29.35 -13.19 7.54
N TYR A 168 29.43 -13.11 6.22
CA TYR A 168 28.27 -13.11 5.34
C TYR A 168 28.10 -14.49 4.71
N THR A 169 26.88 -15.02 4.74
CA THR A 169 26.55 -16.32 4.11
C THR A 169 25.30 -16.18 3.26
N LEU A 170 25.44 -16.46 1.96
CA LEU A 170 24.35 -16.49 1.00
C LEU A 170 24.01 -17.93 0.64
N ARG A 171 22.75 -18.32 0.90
CA ARG A 171 22.25 -19.67 0.59
C ARG A 171 21.69 -19.76 -0.83
N PRO A 172 21.65 -20.94 -1.45
CA PRO A 172 20.94 -21.17 -2.71
C PRO A 172 19.46 -20.79 -2.57
N ASN A 173 18.87 -20.27 -3.64
CA ASN A 173 17.44 -19.92 -3.71
C ASN A 173 16.92 -19.05 -2.56
N SER A 174 17.74 -18.13 -2.05
CA SER A 174 17.39 -17.23 -0.94
C SER A 174 17.53 -15.76 -1.35
N TYR A 175 16.59 -14.93 -0.94
CA TYR A 175 16.66 -13.46 -0.96
C TYR A 175 17.29 -12.88 0.32
N ALA A 176 17.62 -13.74 1.27
CA ALA A 176 18.17 -13.36 2.57
C ALA A 176 19.65 -13.68 2.64
N LEU A 177 20.43 -12.75 3.16
CA LEU A 177 21.85 -12.84 3.46
C LEU A 177 22.01 -12.94 4.97
N ASP A 178 22.54 -14.04 5.48
CA ASP A 178 22.90 -14.16 6.89
C ASP A 178 24.13 -13.27 7.15
N TRP A 179 24.10 -12.54 8.25
CA TRP A 179 25.17 -11.63 8.68
C TRP A 179 25.48 -11.86 10.16
N ASP A 180 26.58 -12.55 10.44
CA ASP A 180 27.10 -12.78 11.78
C ASP A 180 28.19 -11.75 12.09
N ILE A 181 28.09 -11.09 13.24
CA ILE A 181 29.07 -10.14 13.76
C ILE A 181 29.70 -10.78 15.00
N GLU A 182 31.00 -11.09 14.96
CA GLU A 182 31.76 -11.62 16.08
C GLU A 182 32.67 -10.51 16.63
N LEU A 183 32.58 -10.26 17.94
CA LEU A 183 33.36 -9.28 18.68
C LEU A 183 34.30 -10.00 19.63
N VAL A 184 35.60 -10.02 19.33
CA VAL A 184 36.63 -10.53 20.20
C VAL A 184 37.13 -9.36 21.07
N GLY A 185 37.07 -9.51 22.38
CA GLY A 185 37.28 -8.40 23.31
C GLY A 185 36.03 -7.51 23.42
N ALA A 186 34.85 -8.08 23.39
CA ALA A 186 33.56 -7.36 23.35
C ALA A 186 33.39 -6.40 24.57
N ASN A 187 33.91 -6.76 25.74
CA ASN A 187 33.91 -5.92 26.95
C ASN A 187 34.73 -4.64 26.78
N GLN A 188 35.72 -4.60 25.89
CA GLN A 188 36.49 -3.43 25.54
C GLN A 188 35.86 -2.62 24.40
N LEU A 189 35.25 -3.33 23.44
CA LEU A 189 34.64 -2.76 22.24
C LEU A 189 33.30 -2.08 22.51
N LEU A 190 32.56 -2.50 23.55
CA LEU A 190 31.20 -2.04 23.81
C LEU A 190 31.09 -1.41 25.20
N THR A 191 30.40 -0.29 25.29
CA THR A 191 30.04 0.34 26.56
C THR A 191 28.85 -0.39 27.18
N ALA A 192 29.02 -0.92 28.41
CA ALA A 192 27.98 -1.67 29.14
C ALA A 192 27.36 -2.87 28.34
N GLY A 193 28.11 -3.43 27.38
CA GLY A 193 27.64 -4.54 26.55
C GLY A 193 26.55 -4.16 25.54
N VAL A 194 26.37 -2.86 25.26
CA VAL A 194 25.33 -2.39 24.29
C VAL A 194 25.97 -2.12 22.95
N LEU A 195 25.50 -2.80 21.92
CA LEU A 195 25.81 -2.54 20.53
C LEU A 195 24.75 -1.61 19.96
N ASN A 196 25.15 -0.37 19.62
CA ASN A 196 24.31 0.64 18.99
C ASN A 196 24.44 0.54 17.47
N PHE A 197 23.46 -0.05 16.82
CA PHE A 197 23.42 -0.26 15.38
C PHE A 197 22.68 0.88 14.70
N THR A 198 23.25 1.43 13.65
CA THR A 198 22.64 2.48 12.81
C THR A 198 22.51 1.99 11.37
N TRP A 199 21.32 2.13 10.81
CA TRP A 199 21.03 1.86 9.42
C TRP A 199 20.45 3.12 8.76
N LEU A 200 21.24 3.72 7.87
CA LEU A 200 20.80 4.80 6.98
C LEU A 200 20.43 4.20 5.64
N SER A 201 19.25 4.55 5.13
CA SER A 201 18.75 4.06 3.86
C SER A 201 18.12 5.19 3.05
N GLU A 202 18.41 5.21 1.77
CA GLU A 202 17.70 6.07 0.81
C GLU A 202 17.21 5.19 -0.34
N THR A 203 15.91 5.22 -0.59
CA THR A 203 15.26 4.42 -1.63
C THR A 203 15.03 5.23 -2.89
N SER A 204 15.25 4.60 -4.05
CA SER A 204 15.04 5.19 -5.37
C SER A 204 13.88 4.51 -6.08
N GLN A 205 13.29 5.21 -7.04
CA GLN A 205 12.17 4.77 -7.85
C GLN A 205 12.49 3.46 -8.60
N LEU A 206 11.58 2.50 -8.51
CA LEU A 206 11.60 1.22 -9.22
C LEU A 206 10.39 1.06 -10.14
N GLU A 207 9.30 1.77 -9.84
CA GLU A 207 8.03 1.70 -10.54
C GLU A 207 7.83 2.92 -11.46
N ARG A 208 6.73 2.92 -12.20
CA ARG A 208 6.47 3.91 -13.27
C ARG A 208 6.46 5.36 -12.77
N THR A 209 5.86 5.61 -11.62
CA THR A 209 5.72 6.95 -11.03
C THR A 209 6.25 7.00 -9.62
N ALA A 210 7.24 7.86 -9.38
CA ALA A 210 7.79 8.08 -8.05
C ALA A 210 6.72 8.55 -7.05
N GLU A 211 5.78 9.38 -7.47
CA GLU A 211 4.69 9.88 -6.61
C GLU A 211 3.83 8.74 -6.07
N TYR A 212 3.41 7.80 -6.95
CA TYR A 212 2.58 6.68 -6.53
C TYR A 212 3.37 5.67 -5.67
N GLU A 213 4.61 5.37 -6.06
CA GLU A 213 5.47 4.48 -5.29
C GLU A 213 5.81 5.05 -3.91
N ARG A 214 5.99 6.39 -3.77
CA ARG A 214 6.13 7.06 -2.47
C ARG A 214 4.90 6.87 -1.58
N GLN A 215 3.69 6.96 -2.16
CA GLN A 215 2.46 6.74 -1.41
C GLN A 215 2.35 5.29 -0.90
N MET A 216 2.82 4.33 -1.69
CA MET A 216 2.83 2.90 -1.33
C MET A 216 3.98 2.53 -0.39
N SER A 217 5.04 3.37 -0.30
CA SER A 217 6.19 3.13 0.56
C SER A 217 5.87 3.39 2.03
N ASN A 218 6.40 2.56 2.91
CA ASN A 218 6.19 2.64 4.35
C ASN A 218 7.32 1.92 5.10
N ILE A 219 7.38 2.12 6.42
CA ILE A 219 8.26 1.34 7.31
C ILE A 219 7.39 0.33 8.05
N CYS A 220 7.70 -0.96 7.91
CA CYS A 220 7.07 -2.03 8.66
C CYS A 220 8.03 -2.59 9.71
N PHE A 221 7.50 -3.11 10.81
CA PHE A 221 8.31 -3.71 11.87
C PHE A 221 7.50 -4.74 12.67
N SER A 222 8.21 -5.60 13.39
CA SER A 222 7.64 -6.49 14.39
C SER A 222 8.13 -6.06 15.77
N GLU A 223 7.26 -5.43 16.57
CA GLU A 223 7.51 -4.98 17.92
C GLU A 223 6.72 -5.81 18.92
N GLY A 224 7.39 -6.47 19.88
CA GLY A 224 6.73 -7.37 20.84
C GLY A 224 6.05 -8.57 20.19
N ASN A 225 6.57 -9.05 19.06
CA ASN A 225 6.02 -10.11 18.19
C ASN A 225 4.71 -9.72 17.48
N GLU A 226 4.36 -8.44 17.43
CA GLU A 226 3.21 -7.93 16.70
C GLU A 226 3.68 -7.09 15.52
N PHE A 227 3.03 -7.29 14.37
CA PHE A 227 3.26 -6.47 13.18
C PHE A 227 2.63 -5.09 13.34
N ASP A 228 3.41 -4.04 13.03
CA ASP A 228 2.89 -2.70 12.88
C ASP A 228 3.67 -1.94 11.79
N TYR A 229 3.24 -0.73 11.44
CA TYR A 229 3.86 0.08 10.40
C TYR A 229 3.59 1.56 10.57
N ILE A 230 4.46 2.38 10.00
CA ILE A 230 4.29 3.83 9.89
C ILE A 230 4.25 4.25 8.42
N SER A 231 3.24 5.01 8.05
CA SER A 231 3.08 5.55 6.69
C SER A 231 2.91 7.07 6.66
N ALA A 232 2.28 7.65 7.67
CA ALA A 232 2.02 9.09 7.79
C ALA A 232 2.95 9.76 8.80
N ASN A 233 3.28 9.10 9.91
CA ASN A 233 4.21 9.60 10.91
C ASN A 233 5.65 9.48 10.39
N ASN A 234 6.50 10.41 10.82
CA ASN A 234 7.89 10.44 10.39
C ASN A 234 8.83 9.76 11.39
N GLU A 235 8.35 9.42 12.58
CA GLU A 235 9.14 8.90 13.69
C GLU A 235 8.39 7.84 14.48
N LYS A 236 9.11 6.81 14.93
CA LYS A 236 8.64 5.79 15.87
C LYS A 236 9.77 5.39 16.78
N THR A 237 9.57 5.51 18.09
CA THR A 237 10.41 4.89 19.13
C THR A 237 9.79 3.56 19.54
N PHE A 238 10.61 2.53 19.63
CA PHE A 238 10.19 1.19 20.01
C PHE A 238 10.21 1.04 21.54
N GLU A 239 9.09 0.64 22.09
CA GLU A 239 8.91 0.42 23.54
C GLU A 239 9.16 -1.03 23.95
N LYS A 240 9.00 -1.97 23.00
CA LYS A 240 9.19 -3.41 23.18
C LYS A 240 10.30 -3.92 22.28
N PRO A 241 10.86 -5.12 22.55
CA PRO A 241 11.84 -5.74 21.66
C PRO A 241 11.34 -5.87 20.23
N VAL A 242 12.21 -5.58 19.26
CA VAL A 242 11.90 -5.60 17.83
C VAL A 242 12.62 -6.77 17.17
N GLN A 243 11.88 -7.59 16.45
CA GLN A 243 12.49 -8.72 15.74
C GLN A 243 13.05 -8.31 14.38
N TRP A 244 12.30 -7.47 13.65
CA TRP A 244 12.73 -6.98 12.35
C TRP A 244 12.17 -5.57 12.06
N VAL A 245 12.91 -4.82 11.24
CA VAL A 245 12.51 -3.54 10.67
C VAL A 245 12.69 -3.60 9.16
N SER A 246 11.72 -3.13 8.42
CA SER A 246 11.65 -3.18 6.96
C SER A 246 11.41 -1.82 6.34
N VAL A 247 12.24 -1.45 5.38
CA VAL A 247 11.99 -0.34 4.45
C VAL A 247 11.26 -0.92 3.25
N VAL A 248 9.99 -0.57 3.10
CA VAL A 248 9.09 -1.15 2.11
C VAL A 248 8.81 -0.16 1.00
N GLN A 249 9.04 -0.58 -0.23
CA GLN A 249 8.55 0.02 -1.47
C GLN A 249 7.31 -0.74 -1.94
N GLN A 250 6.69 -0.37 -3.04
CA GLN A 250 5.43 -0.99 -3.47
C GLN A 250 5.55 -2.52 -3.59
N PHE A 251 6.52 -3.02 -4.34
CA PHE A 251 6.68 -4.45 -4.63
C PHE A 251 7.94 -5.07 -4.06
N PHE A 252 8.81 -4.29 -3.44
CA PHE A 252 10.08 -4.76 -2.91
C PHE A 252 10.30 -4.24 -1.50
N ASN A 253 11.10 -4.94 -0.74
CA ASN A 253 11.49 -4.48 0.59
C ASN A 253 12.93 -4.86 0.91
N THR A 254 13.52 -4.07 1.81
CA THR A 254 14.78 -4.38 2.49
C THR A 254 14.49 -4.48 3.97
N THR A 255 14.74 -5.64 4.55
CA THR A 255 14.41 -5.92 5.95
C THR A 255 15.65 -6.39 6.70
N LEU A 256 15.91 -5.74 7.83
CA LEU A 256 16.92 -6.18 8.79
C LEU A 256 16.22 -6.99 9.90
N ILE A 257 16.66 -8.23 10.09
CA ILE A 257 16.10 -9.19 11.03
C ILE A 257 17.18 -9.53 12.07
N ALA A 258 16.85 -9.47 13.36
CA ALA A 258 17.71 -9.94 14.44
C ALA A 258 17.22 -11.30 14.95
N LYS A 259 18.09 -12.31 14.99
CA LYS A 259 17.71 -13.64 15.49
C LYS A 259 17.34 -13.62 16.99
N ASN A 260 17.94 -12.70 17.75
CA ASN A 260 17.72 -12.56 19.20
C ASN A 260 17.04 -11.24 19.59
N ASN A 261 16.32 -10.61 18.65
CA ASN A 261 15.66 -9.32 18.76
C ASN A 261 16.61 -8.14 19.04
N PHE A 262 16.24 -6.96 18.59
CA PHE A 262 16.72 -5.69 19.07
C PHE A 262 15.98 -5.36 20.36
N ASN A 263 16.69 -4.90 21.39
CA ASN A 263 16.12 -4.63 22.72
C ASN A 263 15.29 -3.33 22.73
N SER A 264 15.73 -2.33 21.96
CA SER A 264 15.10 -1.03 21.82
C SER A 264 15.59 -0.35 20.56
N GLY A 265 15.05 0.82 20.24
CA GLY A 265 15.49 1.62 19.12
C GLY A 265 14.46 2.63 18.67
N ALA A 266 14.79 3.30 17.57
CA ALA A 266 13.90 4.24 16.92
C ALA A 266 14.11 4.22 15.40
N VAL A 267 13.07 4.55 14.66
CA VAL A 267 13.14 4.80 13.23
C VAL A 267 12.60 6.18 12.93
N ASN A 268 13.34 6.94 12.15
CA ASN A 268 12.93 8.20 11.59
C ASN A 268 12.96 8.08 10.06
N TRP A 269 11.90 8.51 9.38
CA TRP A 269 11.85 8.47 7.94
C TRP A 269 11.12 9.68 7.35
N SER A 270 11.49 10.03 6.13
CA SER A 270 10.85 11.11 5.40
C SER A 270 10.74 10.77 3.93
N ARG A 271 9.59 11.06 3.34
CA ARG A 271 9.38 10.95 1.90
C ARG A 271 9.90 12.20 1.20
N TYR A 272 10.52 12.03 0.05
CA TYR A 272 10.84 13.15 -0.83
C TYR A 272 9.56 13.73 -1.42
N THR A 273 9.49 15.04 -1.52
CA THR A 273 8.33 15.78 -2.05
C THR A 273 8.62 16.47 -3.38
N ASP A 274 9.87 16.43 -3.82
CA ASP A 274 10.34 16.99 -5.08
C ASP A 274 10.04 16.06 -6.28
N SER A 275 10.39 16.50 -7.47
CA SER A 275 10.24 15.73 -8.71
C SER A 275 11.36 14.71 -8.95
N SER A 276 12.24 14.47 -7.95
CA SER A 276 13.35 13.52 -8.07
C SER A 276 12.85 12.07 -8.13
N SER A 277 13.71 11.18 -8.62
CA SER A 277 13.49 9.73 -8.58
C SER A 277 13.68 9.11 -7.18
N LYS A 278 13.99 9.91 -6.15
CA LYS A 278 14.14 9.44 -4.78
C LYS A 278 12.77 9.31 -4.11
N LEU A 279 12.58 8.25 -3.33
CA LEU A 279 11.31 7.96 -2.68
C LEU A 279 11.31 8.40 -1.22
N ALA A 280 12.22 7.86 -0.42
CA ALA A 280 12.29 8.13 1.00
C ALA A 280 13.71 8.00 1.53
N LYS A 281 13.99 8.74 2.61
CA LYS A 281 15.17 8.61 3.46
C LYS A 281 14.77 8.07 4.81
N THR A 282 15.50 7.09 5.32
CA THR A 282 15.24 6.43 6.59
C THR A 282 16.50 6.39 7.43
N GLU A 283 16.37 6.68 8.71
CA GLU A 283 17.38 6.48 9.72
C GLU A 283 16.81 5.57 10.80
N THR A 284 17.42 4.41 10.99
CA THR A 284 17.01 3.41 11.96
C THR A 284 18.15 3.19 12.95
N ASN A 285 17.92 3.48 14.23
CA ASN A 285 18.86 3.28 15.32
C ASN A 285 18.32 2.16 16.23
N LEU A 286 19.07 1.07 16.37
CA LEU A 286 18.67 -0.13 17.09
C LEU A 286 19.72 -0.50 18.13
N GLN A 287 19.30 -1.05 19.26
CA GLN A 287 20.20 -1.46 20.34
C GLN A 287 20.09 -2.95 20.58
N ILE A 288 21.24 -3.60 20.71
CA ILE A 288 21.36 -5.01 21.10
C ILE A 288 22.18 -5.08 22.38
N LYS A 289 21.57 -5.63 23.44
CA LYS A 289 22.27 -5.92 24.69
C LYS A 289 22.94 -7.29 24.59
N LEU A 290 24.23 -7.31 24.77
CA LEU A 290 25.04 -8.53 24.76
C LEU A 290 25.53 -8.83 26.19
N PRO A 291 25.76 -10.10 26.52
CA PRO A 291 26.42 -10.46 27.75
C PRO A 291 27.80 -9.75 27.86
N GLN A 292 28.16 -9.32 29.04
CA GLN A 292 29.50 -8.76 29.29
C GLN A 292 30.54 -9.89 29.32
N ALA A 293 30.89 -10.39 28.15
CA ALA A 293 31.85 -11.46 27.95
C ALA A 293 33.03 -10.99 27.10
N ALA A 294 34.14 -11.70 27.17
CA ALA A 294 35.32 -11.41 26.35
C ALA A 294 34.98 -11.54 24.84
N ASN A 295 34.13 -12.50 24.48
CA ASN A 295 33.69 -12.71 23.11
C ASN A 295 32.17 -12.69 23.04
N SER A 296 31.64 -12.00 22.06
CA SER A 296 30.20 -11.92 21.83
C SER A 296 29.88 -12.06 20.34
N LYS A 297 28.72 -12.62 20.05
CA LYS A 297 28.23 -12.80 18.66
C LYS A 297 26.83 -12.25 18.52
N VAL A 298 26.60 -11.51 17.44
CA VAL A 298 25.31 -11.02 16.99
C VAL A 298 24.97 -11.68 15.67
N ALA A 299 23.79 -12.31 15.58
CA ALA A 299 23.31 -12.95 14.37
C ALA A 299 22.16 -12.11 13.78
N LEU A 300 22.44 -11.50 12.64
CA LEU A 300 21.50 -10.71 11.85
C LEU A 300 21.21 -11.43 10.52
N GLN A 301 20.15 -10.99 9.86
CA GLN A 301 19.86 -11.39 8.50
C GLN A 301 19.34 -10.15 7.73
N LEU A 302 19.86 -9.93 6.54
CA LEU A 302 19.40 -8.89 5.62
C LEU A 302 18.60 -9.56 4.50
N PHE A 303 17.29 -9.34 4.50
CA PHE A 303 16.44 -9.70 3.37
C PHE A 303 16.37 -8.52 2.41
N ALA A 304 16.58 -8.76 1.12
CA ALA A 304 16.39 -7.78 0.06
C ALA A 304 15.74 -8.48 -1.14
N GLY A 305 14.45 -8.26 -1.33
CA GLY A 305 13.69 -9.05 -2.30
C GLY A 305 12.25 -8.58 -2.52
N PRO A 306 11.46 -9.44 -3.20
CA PRO A 306 10.07 -9.16 -3.51
C PRO A 306 9.19 -9.16 -2.26
N SER A 307 8.19 -8.30 -2.23
CA SER A 307 7.11 -8.33 -1.24
C SER A 307 6.08 -9.41 -1.65
N ASP A 308 6.53 -10.66 -1.63
CA ASP A 308 5.73 -11.85 -1.90
C ASP A 308 5.27 -12.51 -0.60
N PHE A 309 3.97 -12.84 -0.52
CA PHE A 309 3.36 -13.35 0.69
C PHE A 309 3.99 -14.66 1.20
N GLU A 310 4.19 -15.63 0.31
CA GLU A 310 4.72 -16.95 0.66
C GLU A 310 6.24 -16.93 0.94
N ILE A 311 6.97 -16.04 0.27
CA ILE A 311 8.39 -15.83 0.53
C ILE A 311 8.58 -15.18 1.90
N LEU A 312 7.87 -14.09 2.19
CA LEU A 312 8.01 -13.35 3.45
C LEU A 312 7.57 -14.14 4.66
N LYS A 313 6.52 -14.95 4.55
CA LYS A 313 6.02 -15.83 5.60
C LYS A 313 7.07 -16.83 6.11
N LYS A 314 8.03 -17.20 5.24
CA LYS A 314 9.12 -18.13 5.58
C LYS A 314 10.33 -17.44 6.20
N GLN A 315 10.44 -16.11 6.14
CA GLN A 315 11.60 -15.36 6.61
C GLN A 315 11.52 -15.07 8.11
N ALA A 316 10.42 -14.50 8.56
CA ALA A 316 10.20 -14.17 9.97
C ALA A 316 8.70 -14.14 10.30
N PRO A 317 8.32 -14.33 11.58
CA PRO A 317 6.92 -14.21 12.02
C PRO A 317 6.30 -12.88 11.63
N GLU A 318 5.04 -12.94 11.15
CA GLU A 318 4.24 -11.77 10.75
C GLU A 318 4.82 -10.96 9.56
N MET A 319 5.95 -11.37 8.97
CA MET A 319 6.59 -10.61 7.88
C MET A 319 5.77 -10.62 6.59
N GLU A 320 4.91 -11.63 6.38
CA GLU A 320 3.96 -11.65 5.26
C GLU A 320 2.93 -10.50 5.32
N ARG A 321 2.79 -9.84 6.46
CA ARG A 321 1.93 -8.66 6.61
C ARG A 321 2.50 -7.40 5.96
N ILE A 322 3.76 -7.43 5.53
CA ILE A 322 4.35 -6.40 4.66
C ILE A 322 3.53 -6.29 3.38
N VAL A 323 3.00 -7.39 2.84
CA VAL A 323 2.05 -7.38 1.72
C VAL A 323 0.73 -6.78 2.19
N ASN A 324 0.35 -5.64 1.61
CA ASN A 324 -0.87 -4.93 2.00
C ASN A 324 -2.14 -5.58 1.42
N LEU A 325 -2.64 -6.61 2.08
CA LEU A 325 -3.92 -7.25 1.73
C LEU A 325 -5.15 -6.57 2.36
N GLY A 326 -4.97 -5.38 2.93
CA GLY A 326 -5.99 -4.61 3.64
C GLY A 326 -5.44 -4.09 4.96
N ARG A 327 -5.32 -2.76 5.10
CA ARG A 327 -4.83 -2.04 6.27
C ARG A 327 -5.76 -0.89 6.62
N ASP A 328 -5.60 -0.31 7.79
CA ASP A 328 -6.35 0.86 8.28
C ASP A 328 -7.86 0.71 8.13
N MET A 329 -8.49 1.69 7.50
CA MET A 329 -9.93 1.76 7.33
C MET A 329 -10.53 0.56 6.57
N TYR A 330 -9.74 -0.10 5.71
CA TYR A 330 -10.18 -1.30 4.97
C TYR A 330 -9.51 -2.59 5.45
N SER A 331 -9.04 -2.64 6.69
CA SER A 331 -8.50 -3.87 7.32
C SER A 331 -9.50 -5.04 7.33
N PHE A 332 -10.80 -4.74 7.31
CA PHE A 332 -11.87 -5.74 7.24
C PHE A 332 -11.86 -6.59 5.95
N VAL A 333 -11.19 -6.14 4.88
CA VAL A 333 -11.07 -6.93 3.64
C VAL A 333 -9.87 -7.88 3.65
N ARG A 334 -8.94 -7.76 4.62
CA ARG A 334 -7.78 -8.65 4.72
C ARG A 334 -8.14 -10.14 4.75
N PRO A 335 -9.15 -10.60 5.52
CA PRO A 335 -9.59 -11.99 5.47
C PRO A 335 -10.11 -12.41 4.09
N ILE A 336 -10.83 -11.51 3.39
CA ILE A 336 -11.34 -11.78 2.04
C ILE A 336 -10.16 -11.99 1.09
N ASN A 337 -9.15 -11.12 1.13
CA ASN A 337 -7.97 -11.26 0.29
C ASN A 337 -7.16 -12.51 0.63
N LYS A 338 -6.89 -12.76 1.93
CA LYS A 338 -6.05 -13.87 2.37
C LYS A 338 -6.68 -15.25 2.10
N TYR A 339 -7.99 -15.40 2.31
CA TYR A 339 -8.65 -16.71 2.29
C TYR A 339 -9.53 -16.97 1.05
N ILE A 340 -9.82 -15.93 0.24
CA ILE A 340 -10.66 -16.07 -0.95
C ILE A 340 -9.91 -15.59 -2.19
N ILE A 341 -9.57 -14.29 -2.28
CA ILE A 341 -9.06 -13.70 -3.53
C ILE A 341 -7.71 -14.30 -3.92
N MET A 342 -6.74 -14.29 -3.01
CA MET A 342 -5.38 -14.80 -3.27
C MET A 342 -5.39 -16.29 -3.61
N PRO A 343 -6.02 -17.20 -2.82
CA PRO A 343 -6.05 -18.62 -3.18
C PRO A 343 -6.74 -18.92 -4.50
N VAL A 344 -7.83 -18.20 -4.83
CA VAL A 344 -8.52 -18.36 -6.11
C VAL A 344 -7.67 -17.84 -7.27
N PHE A 345 -6.99 -16.70 -7.08
CA PHE A 345 -6.06 -16.16 -8.07
C PHE A 345 -4.92 -17.14 -8.33
N ASP A 346 -4.27 -17.64 -7.29
CA ASP A 346 -3.14 -18.59 -7.37
C ASP A 346 -3.58 -19.92 -8.01
N PHE A 347 -4.79 -20.40 -7.69
CA PHE A 347 -5.37 -21.58 -8.33
C PHE A 347 -5.48 -21.39 -9.85
N PHE A 348 -6.02 -20.28 -10.33
CA PHE A 348 -6.12 -20.01 -11.77
C PHE A 348 -4.74 -19.75 -12.40
N ALA A 349 -3.84 -19.09 -11.71
CA ALA A 349 -2.47 -18.85 -12.17
C ALA A 349 -1.66 -20.15 -12.32
N GLY A 350 -2.05 -21.21 -11.62
CA GLY A 350 -1.40 -22.54 -11.70
C GLY A 350 -1.56 -23.23 -13.07
N PHE A 351 -2.58 -22.85 -13.87
CA PHE A 351 -2.83 -23.46 -15.19
C PHE A 351 -3.05 -22.45 -16.32
N VAL A 352 -3.16 -21.15 -16.02
CA VAL A 352 -3.28 -20.06 -17.00
C VAL A 352 -2.05 -19.19 -16.93
N SER A 353 -1.23 -19.19 -17.97
CA SER A 353 0.06 -18.46 -18.01
C SER A 353 -0.11 -16.94 -18.10
N ASN A 354 -1.22 -16.45 -18.69
CA ASN A 354 -1.44 -15.02 -18.88
C ASN A 354 -2.36 -14.47 -17.78
N TYR A 355 -1.83 -13.57 -16.98
CA TYR A 355 -2.52 -13.03 -15.81
C TYR A 355 -3.76 -12.17 -16.13
N GLY A 356 -3.88 -11.61 -17.34
CA GLY A 356 -5.11 -10.95 -17.77
C GLY A 356 -6.29 -11.90 -17.85
N TRP A 357 -6.08 -13.14 -18.30
CA TRP A 357 -7.09 -14.20 -18.27
C TRP A 357 -7.33 -14.71 -16.85
N VAL A 358 -6.30 -14.77 -16.01
CA VAL A 358 -6.49 -15.09 -14.57
C VAL A 358 -7.41 -14.09 -13.90
N VAL A 359 -7.24 -12.78 -14.16
CA VAL A 359 -8.14 -11.72 -13.67
C VAL A 359 -9.56 -11.89 -14.19
N LEU A 360 -9.74 -12.29 -15.47
CA LEU A 360 -11.05 -12.59 -16.02
C LEU A 360 -11.71 -13.76 -15.27
N LEU A 361 -11.01 -14.88 -15.08
CA LEU A 361 -11.53 -16.05 -14.36
C LEU A 361 -11.86 -15.73 -12.90
N LEU A 362 -11.00 -14.96 -12.21
CA LEU A 362 -11.28 -14.45 -10.88
C LEU A 362 -12.56 -13.59 -10.86
N THR A 363 -12.75 -12.74 -11.88
CA THR A 363 -13.96 -11.92 -12.02
C THR A 363 -15.21 -12.78 -12.15
N LEU A 364 -15.16 -13.80 -13.02
CA LEU A 364 -16.27 -14.74 -13.20
C LEU A 364 -16.59 -15.50 -11.91
N PHE A 365 -15.56 -15.95 -11.18
CA PHE A 365 -15.72 -16.60 -9.88
C PHE A 365 -16.42 -15.67 -8.87
N ILE A 366 -15.94 -14.42 -8.71
CA ILE A 366 -16.54 -13.45 -7.79
C ILE A 366 -18.01 -13.20 -8.18
N ARG A 367 -18.31 -13.06 -9.48
CA ARG A 367 -19.67 -12.87 -9.98
C ARG A 367 -20.57 -14.08 -9.73
N LEU A 368 -20.04 -15.27 -9.88
CA LEU A 368 -20.76 -16.50 -9.56
C LEU A 368 -21.13 -16.57 -8.08
N VAL A 369 -20.17 -16.33 -7.19
CA VAL A 369 -20.37 -16.33 -5.73
C VAL A 369 -21.37 -15.25 -5.29
N THR A 370 -21.35 -14.07 -5.92
CA THR A 370 -22.25 -12.97 -5.58
C THR A 370 -23.60 -13.03 -6.30
N SER A 371 -23.77 -13.93 -7.28
CA SER A 371 -24.99 -14.03 -8.10
C SER A 371 -26.29 -14.25 -7.33
N PRO A 372 -26.37 -15.03 -6.21
CA PRO A 372 -27.63 -15.18 -5.46
C PRO A 372 -28.11 -13.86 -4.84
N LEU A 373 -27.18 -13.05 -4.32
CA LEU A 373 -27.50 -11.73 -3.76
C LEU A 373 -27.93 -10.76 -4.86
N THR A 374 -27.24 -10.82 -6.00
CA THR A 374 -27.55 -10.01 -7.18
C THR A 374 -28.93 -10.35 -7.75
N TYR A 375 -29.29 -11.64 -7.84
CA TYR A 375 -30.61 -12.09 -8.24
C TYR A 375 -31.72 -11.53 -7.32
N SER A 376 -31.55 -11.64 -6.01
CA SER A 376 -32.50 -11.09 -5.03
C SER A 376 -32.73 -9.59 -5.21
N SER A 377 -31.67 -8.85 -5.55
CA SER A 377 -31.74 -7.42 -5.82
C SER A 377 -32.49 -7.11 -7.12
N TYR A 378 -32.22 -7.85 -8.20
CA TYR A 378 -32.93 -7.66 -9.46
C TYR A 378 -34.41 -8.00 -9.35
N LEU A 379 -34.76 -9.03 -8.56
CA LEU A 379 -36.14 -9.35 -8.24
C LEU A 379 -36.84 -8.20 -7.50
N SER A 380 -36.14 -7.56 -6.54
CA SER A 380 -36.66 -6.37 -5.84
C SER A 380 -36.86 -5.19 -6.79
N GLY A 381 -35.91 -4.96 -7.72
CA GLY A 381 -36.03 -3.95 -8.77
C GLY A 381 -37.21 -4.21 -9.71
N ALA A 382 -37.40 -5.46 -10.13
CA ALA A 382 -38.54 -5.85 -10.97
C ALA A 382 -39.90 -5.62 -10.27
N LYS A 383 -39.98 -5.93 -8.96
CA LYS A 383 -41.16 -5.62 -8.15
C LYS A 383 -41.45 -4.11 -8.08
N MET A 384 -40.41 -3.29 -7.94
CA MET A 384 -40.58 -1.81 -7.96
C MET A 384 -41.04 -1.30 -9.32
N LYS A 385 -40.56 -1.90 -10.42
CA LYS A 385 -40.99 -1.56 -11.79
C LYS A 385 -42.48 -1.85 -12.00
N VAL A 386 -42.97 -2.99 -11.52
CA VAL A 386 -44.38 -3.37 -11.57
C VAL A 386 -45.28 -2.36 -10.81
N LEU A 387 -44.79 -1.78 -9.71
CA LEU A 387 -45.54 -0.77 -8.94
C LEU A 387 -45.45 0.66 -9.51
N LYS A 388 -44.68 0.87 -10.59
CA LYS A 388 -44.50 2.21 -11.17
C LYS A 388 -45.81 2.92 -11.54
N PRO A 389 -46.81 2.28 -12.20
CA PRO A 389 -48.09 2.93 -12.51
C PRO A 389 -48.85 3.43 -11.26
N GLU A 390 -48.84 2.62 -10.18
CA GLU A 390 -49.46 3.02 -8.91
C GLU A 390 -48.71 4.17 -8.23
N LEU A 391 -47.37 4.14 -8.26
CA LEU A 391 -46.54 5.24 -7.75
C LEU A 391 -46.81 6.54 -8.52
N ASP A 392 -46.93 6.49 -9.84
CA ASP A 392 -47.25 7.65 -10.67
C ASP A 392 -48.63 8.24 -10.32
N THR A 393 -49.59 7.38 -9.97
CA THR A 393 -50.93 7.81 -9.51
C THR A 393 -50.87 8.50 -8.15
N ILE A 394 -50.16 7.89 -7.20
CA ILE A 394 -49.91 8.48 -5.87
C ILE A 394 -49.21 9.83 -5.99
N LYS A 395 -48.19 9.92 -6.85
CA LYS A 395 -47.46 11.15 -7.11
C LYS A 395 -48.36 12.28 -7.62
N LYS A 396 -49.21 11.98 -8.58
CA LYS A 396 -50.21 12.95 -9.08
C LYS A 396 -51.15 13.44 -7.99
N LYS A 397 -51.53 12.54 -7.04
CA LYS A 397 -52.44 12.84 -5.94
C LYS A 397 -51.80 13.80 -4.91
N PHE A 398 -50.53 13.66 -4.60
CA PHE A 398 -49.84 14.45 -3.58
C PHE A 398 -49.18 15.71 -4.15
N GLY A 399 -48.95 15.83 -5.47
CA GLY A 399 -48.37 17.00 -6.11
C GLY A 399 -47.04 17.43 -5.47
N ASP A 400 -46.98 18.64 -4.90
CA ASP A 400 -45.80 19.20 -4.27
C ASP A 400 -45.56 18.71 -2.82
N ASP A 401 -46.51 17.97 -2.22
CA ASP A 401 -46.34 17.38 -0.88
C ASP A 401 -45.42 16.16 -0.94
N GLN A 402 -44.09 16.42 -0.97
CA GLN A 402 -43.06 15.38 -0.99
C GLN A 402 -43.11 14.47 0.24
N GLN A 403 -43.51 14.98 1.40
CA GLN A 403 -43.56 14.20 2.63
C GLN A 403 -44.77 13.24 2.64
N GLY A 404 -45.94 13.70 2.21
CA GLY A 404 -47.13 12.87 2.02
C GLY A 404 -46.87 11.77 0.97
N PHE A 405 -46.26 12.11 -0.16
CA PHE A 405 -45.87 11.17 -1.18
C PHE A 405 -44.91 10.08 -0.65
N ALA A 406 -43.84 10.47 0.07
CA ALA A 406 -42.88 9.51 0.64
C ALA A 406 -43.52 8.53 1.63
N MET A 407 -44.47 8.98 2.44
CA MET A 407 -45.19 8.14 3.39
C MET A 407 -46.09 7.12 2.65
N GLU A 408 -46.85 7.56 1.64
CA GLU A 408 -47.75 6.69 0.92
C GLU A 408 -46.96 5.71 0.02
N GLN A 409 -45.83 6.15 -0.56
CA GLN A 409 -44.88 5.28 -1.26
C GLN A 409 -44.35 4.16 -0.36
N MET A 410 -43.91 4.47 0.87
CA MET A 410 -43.45 3.47 1.83
C MET A 410 -44.56 2.51 2.26
N LYS A 411 -45.80 2.99 2.37
CA LYS A 411 -46.97 2.18 2.66
C LYS A 411 -47.25 1.21 1.50
N LEU A 412 -47.26 1.68 0.25
CA LEU A 412 -47.41 0.86 -0.94
C LEU A 412 -46.34 -0.24 -1.01
N PHE A 413 -45.07 0.09 -0.82
CA PHE A 413 -43.98 -0.90 -0.84
C PHE A 413 -44.18 -1.97 0.25
N ARG A 414 -44.63 -1.58 1.43
CA ARG A 414 -44.92 -2.50 2.52
C ARG A 414 -46.07 -3.44 2.18
N GLU A 415 -47.20 -2.91 1.69
CA GLU A 415 -48.37 -3.68 1.32
C GLU A 415 -48.06 -4.67 0.19
N ALA A 416 -47.25 -4.26 -0.78
CA ALA A 416 -46.77 -5.10 -1.85
C ALA A 416 -45.65 -6.07 -1.45
N GLY A 417 -45.15 -5.99 -0.22
CA GLY A 417 -44.02 -6.81 0.26
C GLY A 417 -42.73 -6.57 -0.49
N VAL A 418 -42.49 -5.32 -0.93
CA VAL A 418 -41.30 -4.88 -1.65
C VAL A 418 -40.33 -4.19 -0.69
N ASN A 419 -39.07 -4.61 -0.72
CA ASN A 419 -38.03 -3.93 0.03
C ASN A 419 -37.39 -2.83 -0.84
N PRO A 420 -37.57 -1.53 -0.54
CA PRO A 420 -36.98 -0.46 -1.33
C PRO A 420 -35.44 -0.46 -1.30
N LEU A 421 -34.85 -1.00 -0.22
CA LEU A 421 -33.38 -1.14 -0.10
C LEU A 421 -32.84 -2.36 -0.88
N GLY A 422 -33.72 -3.26 -1.36
CA GLY A 422 -33.30 -4.44 -2.10
C GLY A 422 -32.50 -4.10 -3.36
N GLY A 423 -32.83 -3.02 -4.05
CA GLY A 423 -32.15 -2.56 -5.26
C GLY A 423 -30.72 -2.04 -5.03
N CYS A 424 -30.36 -1.59 -3.82
CA CYS A 424 -29.03 -1.06 -3.53
C CYS A 424 -28.05 -2.11 -2.93
N ILE A 425 -28.52 -3.33 -2.64
CA ILE A 425 -27.70 -4.41 -2.07
C ILE A 425 -26.44 -4.69 -2.91
N PRO A 426 -26.50 -4.80 -4.27
CA PRO A 426 -25.29 -4.99 -5.08
C PRO A 426 -24.27 -3.87 -4.93
N ALA A 427 -24.72 -2.62 -4.84
CA ALA A 427 -23.83 -1.48 -4.66
C ALA A 427 -23.13 -1.50 -3.28
N LEU A 428 -23.85 -1.91 -2.23
CA LEU A 428 -23.28 -2.06 -0.90
C LEU A 428 -22.27 -3.22 -0.83
N LEU A 429 -22.55 -4.33 -1.49
CA LEU A 429 -21.66 -5.48 -1.60
C LEU A 429 -20.41 -5.15 -2.43
N GLN A 430 -20.54 -4.27 -3.43
CA GLN A 430 -19.43 -3.88 -4.29
C GLN A 430 -18.32 -3.13 -3.53
N ILE A 431 -18.63 -2.47 -2.40
CA ILE A 431 -17.67 -1.69 -1.64
C ILE A 431 -16.58 -2.58 -1.00
N PRO A 432 -16.92 -3.63 -0.23
CA PRO A 432 -15.91 -4.58 0.27
C PRO A 432 -15.09 -5.22 -0.86
N ILE A 433 -15.75 -5.59 -1.96
CA ILE A 433 -15.07 -6.19 -3.12
C ILE A 433 -14.10 -5.19 -3.76
N PHE A 434 -14.50 -3.93 -3.89
CA PHE A 434 -13.62 -2.88 -4.40
C PHE A 434 -12.35 -2.74 -3.57
N PHE A 435 -12.48 -2.57 -2.26
CA PHE A 435 -11.32 -2.40 -1.37
C PHE A 435 -10.45 -3.66 -1.31
N ALA A 436 -11.07 -4.85 -1.37
CA ALA A 436 -10.32 -6.10 -1.43
C ALA A 436 -9.45 -6.17 -2.69
N LEU A 437 -10.04 -5.97 -3.85
CA LEU A 437 -9.32 -6.03 -5.13
C LEU A 437 -8.35 -4.87 -5.32
N TYR A 438 -8.71 -3.66 -4.86
CA TYR A 438 -7.79 -2.53 -4.83
C TYR A 438 -6.52 -2.88 -4.06
N SER A 439 -6.68 -3.37 -2.83
CA SER A 439 -5.55 -3.76 -1.99
C SER A 439 -4.74 -4.90 -2.62
N PHE A 440 -5.42 -5.92 -3.13
CA PHE A 440 -4.79 -7.08 -3.76
C PHE A 440 -3.99 -6.71 -5.01
N PHE A 441 -4.59 -6.02 -5.98
CA PHE A 441 -3.92 -5.70 -7.25
C PHE A 441 -2.80 -4.67 -7.10
N ASN A 442 -2.83 -3.84 -6.07
CA ASN A 442 -1.74 -2.89 -5.77
C ASN A 442 -0.53 -3.52 -5.07
N SER A 443 -0.70 -4.68 -4.46
CA SER A 443 0.36 -5.31 -3.65
C SER A 443 0.81 -6.68 -4.15
N HIS A 444 0.09 -7.29 -5.10
CA HIS A 444 0.41 -8.63 -5.60
C HIS A 444 1.49 -8.59 -6.67
N ILE A 445 2.72 -8.93 -6.30
CA ILE A 445 3.91 -8.80 -7.16
C ILE A 445 3.84 -9.63 -8.45
N ALA A 446 3.07 -10.73 -8.49
CA ALA A 446 2.96 -11.57 -9.69
C ALA A 446 2.35 -10.84 -10.89
N LEU A 447 1.62 -9.74 -10.67
CA LEU A 447 1.06 -8.90 -11.74
C LEU A 447 2.09 -7.93 -12.36
N ARG A 448 3.19 -7.69 -11.64
CA ARG A 448 4.20 -6.72 -12.05
C ARG A 448 4.92 -7.17 -13.32
N GLY A 449 4.96 -6.27 -14.32
CA GLY A 449 5.58 -6.53 -15.62
C GLY A 449 4.79 -7.52 -16.51
N GLN A 450 3.56 -7.92 -16.11
CA GLN A 450 2.73 -8.82 -16.90
C GLN A 450 1.92 -8.04 -17.94
N ALA A 451 2.19 -8.32 -19.22
CA ALA A 451 1.46 -7.68 -20.32
C ALA A 451 0.11 -8.36 -20.59
N PHE A 452 -0.89 -7.56 -20.93
CA PHE A 452 -2.19 -8.05 -21.39
C PHE A 452 -2.87 -7.06 -22.33
N LEU A 453 -3.31 -7.54 -23.50
CA LEU A 453 -3.86 -6.71 -24.57
C LEU A 453 -2.91 -5.56 -24.90
N TRP A 454 -3.32 -4.32 -24.66
CA TRP A 454 -2.52 -3.10 -24.89
C TRP A 454 -1.74 -2.63 -23.67
N SER A 455 -2.02 -3.18 -22.47
CA SER A 455 -1.26 -2.86 -21.26
C SER A 455 0.05 -3.65 -21.24
N LYS A 456 1.15 -2.94 -20.97
CA LYS A 456 2.48 -3.55 -20.81
C LYS A 456 2.72 -4.11 -19.42
N ASP A 457 1.91 -3.66 -18.44
CA ASP A 457 2.04 -4.03 -17.03
C ASP A 457 0.68 -3.94 -16.33
N LEU A 458 0.17 -5.09 -15.87
CA LEU A 458 -1.11 -5.18 -15.17
C LEU A 458 -1.09 -4.57 -13.76
N SER A 459 0.09 -4.41 -13.16
CA SER A 459 0.24 -3.79 -11.85
C SER A 459 0.25 -2.26 -11.89
N SER A 460 0.36 -1.68 -13.08
CA SER A 460 0.37 -0.24 -13.35
C SER A 460 -0.79 0.14 -14.26
N TYR A 461 -1.05 1.43 -14.41
CA TYR A 461 -2.03 1.92 -15.38
C TYR A 461 -1.51 1.79 -16.81
N ASP A 462 -2.40 1.54 -17.77
CA ASP A 462 -2.09 1.55 -19.19
C ASP A 462 -2.06 2.99 -19.74
N VAL A 463 -1.28 3.21 -20.79
CA VAL A 463 -1.19 4.52 -21.47
C VAL A 463 -1.32 4.32 -22.96
N ILE A 464 -2.42 4.81 -23.52
CA ILE A 464 -2.60 4.85 -24.98
C ILE A 464 -2.22 6.20 -25.60
N ALA A 465 -2.29 7.27 -24.78
CA ALA A 465 -1.88 8.61 -25.17
C ALA A 465 -1.39 9.40 -23.96
N THR A 466 -0.34 10.21 -24.16
CA THR A 466 0.14 11.17 -23.16
C THR A 466 -0.36 12.58 -23.52
N LEU A 467 -0.72 13.33 -22.50
CA LEU A 467 -1.17 14.72 -22.64
C LEU A 467 0.02 15.65 -22.39
N PRO A 468 0.10 16.80 -23.09
CA PRO A 468 1.16 17.79 -22.85
C PRO A 468 0.94 18.60 -21.56
N PHE A 469 -0.12 18.33 -20.81
CA PHE A 469 -0.47 18.95 -19.54
C PHE A 469 -1.09 17.93 -18.59
N SER A 470 -1.00 18.17 -17.29
CA SER A 470 -1.64 17.33 -16.28
C SER A 470 -3.04 17.85 -15.95
N ILE A 471 -4.04 16.98 -16.07
CA ILE A 471 -5.42 17.27 -15.66
C ILE A 471 -5.51 17.08 -14.13
N PRO A 472 -6.06 18.07 -13.39
CA PRO A 472 -6.22 17.98 -11.94
C PRO A 472 -7.21 16.90 -11.51
N LEU A 473 -7.50 16.83 -10.20
CA LEU A 473 -8.44 15.87 -9.58
C LEU A 473 -8.03 14.38 -9.71
N GLY A 474 -6.72 14.11 -9.86
CA GLY A 474 -6.21 12.74 -9.91
C GLY A 474 -6.17 12.11 -11.29
N PHE A 475 -6.62 12.80 -12.35
CA PHE A 475 -6.57 12.26 -13.71
C PHE A 475 -5.13 12.08 -14.22
N GLY A 476 -4.29 13.13 -14.09
CA GLY A 476 -2.90 13.08 -14.54
C GLY A 476 -2.69 13.54 -15.99
N ASP A 477 -1.61 13.08 -16.60
CA ASP A 477 -1.09 13.48 -17.91
C ASP A 477 -1.24 12.40 -18.99
N HIS A 478 -2.07 11.37 -18.75
CA HIS A 478 -2.23 10.23 -19.64
C HIS A 478 -3.69 9.80 -19.77
N ILE A 479 -3.95 8.98 -20.78
CA ILE A 479 -5.25 8.36 -21.02
C ILE A 479 -5.08 6.84 -20.95
N SER A 480 -5.84 6.20 -20.06
CA SER A 480 -5.93 4.75 -19.92
C SER A 480 -7.16 4.22 -20.66
N LEU A 481 -6.94 3.28 -21.58
CA LEU A 481 -8.03 2.66 -22.33
C LEU A 481 -8.84 1.68 -21.47
N PHE A 482 -8.18 0.95 -20.55
CA PHE A 482 -8.92 0.12 -19.59
C PHE A 482 -9.82 0.94 -18.69
N THR A 483 -9.38 2.14 -18.30
CA THR A 483 -10.24 3.08 -17.56
C THR A 483 -11.44 3.52 -18.38
N ILE A 484 -11.22 3.89 -19.66
CA ILE A 484 -12.32 4.27 -20.56
C ILE A 484 -13.33 3.13 -20.69
N THR A 485 -12.88 1.90 -20.92
CA THR A 485 -13.79 0.74 -21.04
C THR A 485 -14.54 0.43 -19.75
N ALA A 486 -13.89 0.56 -18.59
CA ALA A 486 -14.53 0.39 -17.29
C ALA A 486 -15.59 1.45 -17.01
N VAL A 487 -15.31 2.72 -17.34
CA VAL A 487 -16.25 3.83 -17.17
C VAL A 487 -17.41 3.73 -18.16
N LEU A 488 -17.15 3.41 -19.43
CA LEU A 488 -18.19 3.22 -20.45
C LEU A 488 -19.15 2.10 -20.07
N THR A 489 -18.62 0.95 -19.64
CA THR A 489 -19.45 -0.18 -19.19
C THR A 489 -20.22 0.14 -17.91
N SER A 490 -19.64 0.93 -16.98
CA SER A 490 -20.34 1.44 -15.79
C SER A 490 -21.48 2.40 -16.17
N PHE A 491 -21.26 3.23 -17.17
CA PHE A 491 -22.28 4.14 -17.69
C PHE A 491 -23.45 3.38 -18.31
N LEU A 492 -23.17 2.32 -19.10
CA LEU A 492 -24.21 1.46 -19.67
C LEU A 492 -25.05 0.79 -18.58
N ILE A 493 -24.44 0.28 -17.50
CA ILE A 493 -25.18 -0.25 -16.35
C ILE A 493 -26.05 0.82 -15.71
N SER A 494 -25.53 2.04 -15.53
CA SER A 494 -26.27 3.14 -14.93
C SER A 494 -27.51 3.51 -15.75
N ILE A 495 -27.39 3.62 -17.07
CA ILE A 495 -28.52 3.87 -17.98
C ILE A 495 -29.56 2.73 -17.89
N TYR A 496 -29.08 1.47 -17.95
CA TYR A 496 -29.96 0.33 -17.85
C TYR A 496 -30.73 0.31 -16.52
N ASN A 497 -30.09 0.59 -15.40
CA ASN A 497 -30.72 0.65 -14.08
C ASN A 497 -31.71 1.81 -13.95
N MET A 498 -31.47 2.94 -14.61
CA MET A 498 -32.42 4.07 -14.61
C MET A 498 -33.78 3.68 -15.20
N SER A 499 -33.79 2.81 -16.22
CA SER A 499 -35.04 2.30 -16.81
C SER A 499 -35.87 1.49 -15.81
N MET A 500 -35.26 1.01 -14.73
CA MET A 500 -35.86 0.13 -13.73
C MET A 500 -36.29 0.85 -12.45
N THR A 501 -35.81 2.07 -12.21
CA THR A 501 -36.13 2.84 -11.01
C THR A 501 -37.27 3.82 -11.29
N PRO A 502 -38.17 4.07 -10.30
CA PRO A 502 -39.17 5.13 -10.43
C PRO A 502 -38.49 6.49 -10.63
N THR A 503 -39.14 7.36 -11.41
CA THR A 503 -38.65 8.72 -11.69
C THR A 503 -38.51 9.50 -10.38
N GLN A 504 -37.33 9.97 -10.06
CA GLN A 504 -37.07 10.79 -8.89
C GLN A 504 -37.11 12.28 -9.28
N ASP A 505 -37.83 13.10 -8.54
CA ASP A 505 -37.97 14.54 -8.79
C ASP A 505 -36.79 15.34 -8.28
N ASN A 506 -36.00 14.79 -7.34
CA ASN A 506 -34.80 15.44 -6.86
C ASN A 506 -33.74 15.48 -7.98
N PRO A 507 -33.37 16.67 -8.49
CA PRO A 507 -32.39 16.79 -9.58
C PRO A 507 -31.06 16.12 -9.27
N ALA A 508 -30.59 16.17 -8.03
CA ALA A 508 -29.33 15.54 -7.63
C ALA A 508 -29.38 14.01 -7.80
N LEU A 509 -30.49 13.37 -7.43
CA LEU A 509 -30.68 11.92 -7.57
C LEU A 509 -30.94 11.53 -9.04
N LYS A 510 -31.58 12.38 -9.82
CA LYS A 510 -31.84 12.17 -11.24
C LYS A 510 -30.56 12.15 -12.07
N TYR A 511 -29.60 13.05 -11.77
CA TYR A 511 -28.35 13.17 -12.53
C TYR A 511 -27.20 12.34 -11.96
N MET A 512 -27.32 11.84 -10.72
CA MET A 512 -26.29 11.03 -10.06
C MET A 512 -25.80 9.81 -10.89
N PRO A 513 -26.68 9.04 -11.59
CA PRO A 513 -26.26 7.92 -12.41
C PRO A 513 -25.37 8.29 -13.59
N TYR A 514 -25.41 9.54 -14.05
CA TYR A 514 -24.53 10.06 -15.11
C TYR A 514 -23.22 10.60 -14.53
N ILE A 515 -23.31 11.33 -13.41
CA ILE A 515 -22.15 11.97 -12.77
C ILE A 515 -21.20 10.92 -12.17
N PHE A 516 -21.74 9.86 -11.56
CA PHE A 516 -20.93 8.87 -10.87
C PHE A 516 -19.95 8.12 -11.80
N PRO A 517 -20.33 7.56 -12.95
CA PRO A 517 -19.38 6.97 -13.89
C PRO A 517 -18.35 7.97 -14.41
N PHE A 518 -18.75 9.21 -14.68
CA PHE A 518 -17.81 10.26 -15.09
C PHE A 518 -16.77 10.55 -13.99
N MET A 519 -17.17 10.61 -12.72
CA MET A 519 -16.25 10.78 -11.61
C MET A 519 -15.26 9.60 -11.50
N LEU A 520 -15.70 8.37 -11.81
CA LEU A 520 -14.81 7.21 -11.83
C LEU A 520 -13.66 7.35 -12.83
N LEU A 521 -13.84 8.10 -13.91
CA LEU A 521 -12.77 8.36 -14.89
C LEU A 521 -11.53 8.99 -14.22
N PHE A 522 -11.74 9.94 -13.33
CA PHE A 522 -10.65 10.62 -12.61
C PHE A 522 -9.97 9.71 -11.59
N ILE A 523 -10.74 8.85 -10.93
CA ILE A 523 -10.22 7.93 -9.91
C ILE A 523 -9.47 6.77 -10.58
N PHE A 524 -10.05 6.18 -11.62
CA PHE A 524 -9.56 4.95 -12.22
C PHE A 524 -8.35 5.15 -13.13
N ASN A 525 -8.13 6.37 -13.65
CA ASN A 525 -7.08 6.63 -14.64
C ASN A 525 -5.65 6.34 -14.11
N ARG A 526 -5.46 6.36 -12.79
CA ARG A 526 -4.17 6.03 -12.13
C ARG A 526 -4.17 4.66 -11.43
N LEU A 527 -5.24 3.90 -11.55
CA LEU A 527 -5.32 2.57 -10.93
C LEU A 527 -4.67 1.50 -11.81
N PRO A 528 -4.22 0.38 -11.21
CA PRO A 528 -3.66 -0.74 -11.96
C PRO A 528 -4.59 -1.24 -13.06
N SER A 529 -4.02 -1.58 -14.21
CA SER A 529 -4.74 -2.14 -15.36
C SER A 529 -5.51 -3.42 -15.01
N ALA A 530 -5.00 -4.24 -14.09
CA ALA A 530 -5.70 -5.42 -13.58
C ALA A 530 -7.04 -5.05 -12.92
N LEU A 531 -7.08 -3.95 -12.14
CA LEU A 531 -8.29 -3.52 -11.46
C LEU A 531 -9.32 -2.93 -12.43
N THR A 532 -8.89 -2.09 -13.36
CA THR A 532 -9.77 -1.48 -14.38
C THR A 532 -10.28 -2.53 -15.38
N TRP A 533 -9.45 -3.54 -15.72
CA TRP A 533 -9.86 -4.72 -16.49
C TRP A 533 -10.91 -5.54 -15.73
N TYR A 534 -10.68 -5.82 -14.44
CA TYR A 534 -11.70 -6.48 -13.60
C TYR A 534 -13.05 -5.74 -13.68
N TYR A 535 -13.04 -4.38 -13.55
CA TYR A 535 -14.28 -3.61 -13.63
C TYR A 535 -14.96 -3.70 -14.99
N THR A 536 -14.21 -3.65 -16.08
CA THR A 536 -14.73 -3.82 -17.44
C THR A 536 -15.45 -5.15 -17.60
N VAL A 537 -14.76 -6.25 -17.26
CA VAL A 537 -15.35 -7.61 -17.36
C VAL A 537 -16.53 -7.76 -16.42
N SER A 538 -16.38 -7.31 -15.19
CA SER A 538 -17.40 -7.37 -14.13
C SER A 538 -18.69 -6.66 -14.56
N ASN A 539 -18.58 -5.50 -15.20
CA ASN A 539 -19.71 -4.73 -15.70
C ASN A 539 -20.38 -5.43 -16.88
N ILE A 540 -19.61 -5.96 -17.82
CA ILE A 540 -20.14 -6.72 -18.98
C ILE A 540 -20.92 -7.96 -18.50
N VAL A 541 -20.34 -8.72 -17.57
CA VAL A 541 -21.01 -9.90 -16.98
C VAL A 541 -22.29 -9.49 -16.24
N THR A 542 -22.24 -8.38 -15.50
CA THR A 542 -23.40 -7.85 -14.78
C THR A 542 -24.53 -7.46 -15.74
N LEU A 543 -24.21 -6.76 -16.84
CA LEU A 543 -25.19 -6.41 -17.88
C LEU A 543 -25.82 -7.66 -18.49
N GLY A 544 -25.00 -8.66 -18.83
CA GLY A 544 -25.48 -9.93 -19.36
C GLY A 544 -26.40 -10.68 -18.39
N LEU A 545 -25.97 -10.81 -17.13
CA LEU A 545 -26.78 -11.44 -16.08
C LEU A 545 -28.10 -10.70 -15.85
N GLN A 546 -28.05 -9.38 -15.80
CA GLN A 546 -29.22 -8.53 -15.59
C GLN A 546 -30.21 -8.67 -16.74
N PHE A 547 -29.70 -8.69 -17.98
CA PHE A 547 -30.53 -8.90 -19.16
C PHE A 547 -31.21 -10.28 -19.15
N VAL A 548 -30.45 -11.35 -18.87
CA VAL A 548 -30.98 -12.72 -18.79
C VAL A 548 -32.00 -12.85 -17.67
N ILE A 549 -31.71 -12.38 -16.48
CA ILE A 549 -32.61 -12.48 -15.33
C ILE A 549 -33.89 -11.73 -15.59
N GLN A 550 -33.86 -10.54 -16.16
CA GLN A 550 -35.06 -9.72 -16.35
C GLN A 550 -35.95 -10.18 -17.49
N ASN A 551 -35.36 -10.67 -18.58
CA ASN A 551 -36.17 -11.04 -19.78
C ASN A 551 -36.59 -12.51 -19.78
N TYR A 552 -35.83 -13.42 -19.15
CA TYR A 552 -36.08 -14.85 -19.24
C TYR A 552 -36.45 -15.53 -17.91
N ILE A 553 -36.00 -14.95 -16.76
CA ILE A 553 -36.22 -15.61 -15.47
C ILE A 553 -37.34 -14.93 -14.68
N ILE A 554 -37.45 -13.59 -14.74
CA ILE A 554 -38.48 -12.85 -14.02
C ILE A 554 -39.78 -12.81 -14.81
N ASN A 555 -40.81 -13.47 -14.27
CA ASN A 555 -42.17 -13.40 -14.81
C ASN A 555 -42.96 -12.29 -14.08
N HIS A 556 -43.30 -11.22 -14.82
CA HIS A 556 -43.99 -10.05 -14.28
C HIS A 556 -45.41 -10.36 -13.79
N ASP A 557 -46.13 -11.24 -14.48
CA ASP A 557 -47.51 -11.63 -14.10
C ASP A 557 -47.51 -12.44 -12.79
N LYS A 558 -46.54 -13.34 -12.64
CA LYS A 558 -46.36 -14.10 -11.41
C LYS A 558 -45.99 -13.18 -10.23
N ILE A 559 -45.22 -12.14 -10.46
CA ILE A 559 -44.86 -11.13 -9.43
C ILE A 559 -46.13 -10.36 -9.02
N LEU A 560 -46.95 -9.90 -9.97
CA LEU A 560 -48.22 -9.23 -9.71
C LEU A 560 -49.13 -10.09 -8.84
N ALA A 561 -49.35 -11.34 -9.25
CA ALA A 561 -50.17 -12.27 -8.49
C ALA A 561 -49.67 -12.50 -7.06
N GLN A 562 -48.36 -12.64 -6.85
CA GLN A 562 -47.76 -12.77 -5.52
C GLN A 562 -47.88 -11.50 -4.65
N MET A 563 -47.85 -10.34 -5.29
CA MET A 563 -48.02 -9.06 -4.58
C MET A 563 -49.49 -8.87 -4.17
N ASP A 564 -50.43 -9.21 -5.00
CA ASP A 564 -51.86 -9.15 -4.68
C ASP A 564 -52.26 -10.13 -3.57
N GLU A 565 -51.67 -11.32 -3.56
CA GLU A 565 -51.84 -12.28 -2.46
C GLU A 565 -51.28 -11.72 -1.13
N LYS A 566 -50.11 -11.08 -1.16
CA LYS A 566 -49.51 -10.45 0.03
C LYS A 566 -50.29 -9.23 0.54
N ARG A 567 -50.95 -8.50 -0.35
CA ARG A 567 -51.87 -7.41 0.04
C ARG A 567 -53.07 -7.92 0.83
N LYS A 568 -53.53 -9.12 0.50
CA LYS A 568 -54.66 -9.77 1.21
C LYS A 568 -54.27 -10.25 2.62
N THR A 569 -52.99 -10.55 2.83
CA THR A 569 -52.45 -11.04 4.11
C THR A 569 -51.26 -10.18 4.58
N PRO A 570 -51.51 -8.94 5.09
CA PRO A 570 -50.43 -8.04 5.50
C PRO A 570 -49.68 -8.61 6.70
N LYS A 571 -48.35 -8.66 6.64
CA LYS A 571 -47.50 -9.06 7.76
C LYS A 571 -47.52 -8.01 8.87
N ALA A 572 -47.46 -8.46 10.13
CA ALA A 572 -47.33 -7.59 11.30
C ALA A 572 -46.09 -6.69 11.16
N LYS A 573 -46.19 -5.44 11.63
CA LYS A 573 -45.14 -4.44 11.61
C LYS A 573 -43.90 -4.94 12.37
N SER A 574 -42.71 -4.81 11.80
CA SER A 574 -41.48 -5.10 12.51
C SER A 574 -41.21 -4.06 13.60
N LYS A 575 -40.47 -4.43 14.66
CA LYS A 575 -40.08 -3.51 15.76
C LYS A 575 -39.33 -2.26 15.26
N TRP A 576 -38.59 -2.40 14.15
CA TRP A 576 -37.85 -1.29 13.54
C TRP A 576 -38.79 -0.32 12.82
N GLN A 577 -39.78 -0.83 12.12
CA GLN A 577 -40.79 -0.05 11.41
C GLN A 577 -41.68 0.74 12.41
N THR A 578 -42.04 0.13 13.51
CA THR A 578 -42.79 0.80 14.57
C THR A 578 -42.03 1.97 15.19
N ARG A 579 -40.72 1.79 15.44
CA ARG A 579 -39.83 2.87 15.90
C ARG A 579 -39.67 4.00 14.89
N PHE A 580 -39.57 3.67 13.61
CA PHE A 580 -39.40 4.66 12.55
C PHE A 580 -40.69 5.50 12.37
N GLU A 581 -41.88 4.86 12.41
CA GLU A 581 -43.16 5.55 12.40
C GLU A 581 -43.34 6.46 13.64
N GLN A 582 -42.92 6.01 14.80
CA GLN A 582 -42.93 6.83 16.02
C GLN A 582 -42.01 8.06 15.91
N MET A 583 -40.83 7.89 15.33
CA MET A 583 -39.92 9.01 15.10
C MET A 583 -40.50 10.04 14.10
N GLN A 584 -41.12 9.57 13.02
CA GLN A 584 -41.78 10.44 12.04
C GLN A 584 -42.99 11.18 12.64
N GLN A 585 -43.82 10.48 13.44
CA GLN A 585 -44.94 11.12 14.15
C GLN A 585 -44.48 12.18 15.17
N SER A 586 -43.36 11.92 15.83
CA SER A 586 -42.75 12.88 16.77
C SER A 586 -42.21 14.11 16.04
N GLN A 587 -41.58 13.94 14.87
CA GLN A 587 -41.11 15.05 14.03
C GLN A 587 -42.29 15.90 13.52
N LYS A 588 -43.36 15.24 13.06
CA LYS A 588 -44.56 15.94 12.58
C LYS A 588 -45.22 16.76 13.72
N LYS A 589 -45.34 16.19 14.91
CA LYS A 589 -45.84 16.92 16.11
C LYS A 589 -44.97 18.12 16.48
N LEU A 590 -43.64 17.99 16.35
CA LEU A 590 -42.69 19.08 16.58
C LEU A 590 -42.82 20.20 15.53
N GLN A 591 -43.09 19.85 14.28
CA GLN A 591 -43.29 20.78 13.19
C GLN A 591 -44.65 21.53 13.36
N ASP A 592 -45.73 20.79 13.65
CA ASP A 592 -47.07 21.37 13.95
C ASP A 592 -47.04 22.31 15.19
N LEU A 593 -46.17 22.01 16.18
CA LEU A 593 -45.96 22.88 17.35
C LEU A 593 -45.15 24.15 16.97
N LYS A 594 -44.17 24.05 16.10
CA LYS A 594 -43.40 25.21 15.59
C LYS A 594 -44.28 26.15 14.77
N ASP A 595 -45.16 25.60 13.93
CA ASP A 595 -46.07 26.39 13.08
C ASP A 595 -47.19 27.07 13.87
N LYS A 596 -47.55 26.52 15.05
CA LYS A 596 -48.51 27.10 15.96
C LYS A 596 -47.95 28.12 16.95
N THR A 597 -46.62 28.28 17.02
CA THR A 597 -45.98 29.26 17.91
C THR A 597 -45.95 30.61 17.18
N PRO A 598 -46.65 31.65 17.65
CA PRO A 598 -46.68 32.94 17.00
C PRO A 598 -45.27 33.55 17.00
N LYS A 599 -44.78 33.95 15.81
CA LYS A 599 -43.53 34.72 15.66
C LYS A 599 -43.71 36.01 16.50
N LYS A 600 -43.04 36.09 17.65
CA LYS A 600 -42.87 37.36 18.34
C LYS A 600 -42.14 38.31 17.40
N LYS A 601 -42.81 39.41 17.08
CA LYS A 601 -42.28 40.57 16.38
C LYS A 601 -41.19 41.25 17.21
#